data_e5fc4ad1c42d81b331135f1f44e50d39
#
_entry.id   e5fc4ad1c42d81b331135f1f44e50d39
#
_cell.length_a   1.000
_cell.length_b   1.000
_cell.length_c   1.000
_cell.angle_alpha   90.00
_cell.angle_beta   90.00
_cell.angle_gamma   90.00
#
_symmetry.space_group_name_H-M   'P 1'
#
loop_
_entity.id
_entity.type
_entity.pdbx_description
1 polymer ?
#
loop_
_entity_poly.entity_id
_entity_poly.type
_entity_poly.pdbx_seq_one_letter_code
_entity_poly.pdbx_strand_id
1 'polypeptide(L)'
;GVIEPNMFGTHEYFELLHQLDAEAYINGNVGSGSVAEMHDWIEYMTLDSTAPMAELRKRHGREQAWKVEYFGVGNESWGCGGNMLPLHYANLYRQYQTYVRTYGEAPIQKIACGANADDYEWTEVLMARAAEHMDGLSLHYYTLPTGEWSARFIILALMVTPLRQLWP
;
A
#
# COMPACT_ATOMS: atom_id res chain seq x y z
N GLY A 1 12.85 -22.47 -13.15
CA GLY A 1 12.28 -21.54 -12.19
C GLY A 1 10.78 -21.36 -12.43
N VAL A 2 10.08 -20.82 -11.47
CA VAL A 2 8.65 -20.48 -11.60
C VAL A 2 8.53 -19.32 -12.60
N ILE A 3 7.59 -19.45 -13.54
CA ILE A 3 7.30 -18.39 -14.52
C ILE A 3 6.14 -17.55 -13.96
N GLU A 4 6.34 -16.23 -13.86
CA GLU A 4 5.28 -15.28 -13.58
C GLU A 4 4.72 -14.79 -14.93
N PRO A 5 3.48 -15.15 -15.28
CA PRO A 5 2.94 -14.83 -16.62
C PRO A 5 2.42 -13.41 -16.76
N ASN A 6 2.38 -12.61 -15.70
CA ASN A 6 1.82 -11.25 -15.68
C ASN A 6 0.37 -11.16 -16.23
N MET A 7 -0.44 -12.18 -15.95
CA MET A 7 -1.83 -12.26 -16.43
C MET A 7 -2.83 -11.63 -15.46
N PHE A 8 -2.35 -11.10 -14.33
CA PHE A 8 -3.17 -10.44 -13.31
C PHE A 8 -2.51 -9.11 -12.94
N GLY A 9 -3.00 -8.04 -13.52
CA GLY A 9 -2.51 -6.68 -13.33
C GLY A 9 -3.53 -5.76 -12.69
N THR A 10 -3.38 -4.46 -12.91
CA THR A 10 -4.23 -3.42 -12.32
C THR A 10 -5.70 -3.61 -12.70
N HIS A 11 -6.02 -3.89 -13.97
CA HIS A 11 -7.40 -4.06 -14.43
C HIS A 11 -8.07 -5.28 -13.80
N GLU A 12 -7.37 -6.42 -13.81
CA GLU A 12 -7.88 -7.68 -13.25
C GLU A 12 -8.07 -7.58 -11.72
N TYR A 13 -7.18 -6.85 -11.05
CA TYR A 13 -7.30 -6.60 -9.61
C TYR A 13 -8.58 -5.80 -9.28
N PHE A 14 -8.81 -4.69 -9.97
CA PHE A 14 -10.02 -3.90 -9.74
C PHE A 14 -11.30 -4.61 -10.16
N GLU A 15 -11.24 -5.44 -11.19
CA GLU A 15 -12.39 -6.29 -11.58
C GLU A 15 -12.71 -7.32 -10.48
N LEU A 16 -11.69 -7.94 -9.90
CA LEU A 16 -11.86 -8.85 -8.75
C LEU A 16 -12.48 -8.13 -7.55
N LEU A 17 -12.00 -6.92 -7.21
CA LEU A 17 -12.56 -6.14 -6.11
C LEU A 17 -14.03 -5.78 -6.36
N HIS A 18 -14.36 -5.42 -7.58
CA HIS A 18 -15.74 -5.14 -7.96
C HIS A 18 -16.66 -6.36 -7.76
N GLN A 19 -16.21 -7.56 -8.15
CA GLN A 19 -16.97 -8.80 -7.95
C GLN A 19 -17.13 -9.17 -6.48
N LEU A 20 -16.15 -8.78 -5.63
CA LEU A 20 -16.16 -9.06 -4.20
C LEU A 20 -16.85 -7.97 -3.37
N ASP A 21 -17.25 -6.85 -3.98
CA ASP A 21 -17.74 -5.65 -3.28
C ASP A 21 -16.75 -5.18 -2.21
N ALA A 22 -15.45 -5.11 -2.58
CA ALA A 22 -14.35 -4.79 -1.67
C ALA A 22 -13.65 -3.49 -2.08
N GLU A 23 -13.10 -2.78 -1.08
CA GLU A 23 -12.31 -1.57 -1.29
C GLU A 23 -10.86 -1.91 -1.69
N ALA A 24 -10.24 -0.99 -2.44
CA ALA A 24 -8.87 -1.15 -2.90
C ALA A 24 -7.86 -0.73 -1.82
N TYR A 25 -6.92 -1.62 -1.51
CA TYR A 25 -5.70 -1.32 -0.79
C TYR A 25 -4.50 -1.71 -1.64
N ILE A 26 -3.77 -0.72 -2.14
CA ILE A 26 -2.66 -0.89 -3.09
C ILE A 26 -1.37 -0.42 -2.44
N ASN A 27 -0.27 -1.14 -2.66
CA ASN A 27 1.04 -0.77 -2.12
C ASN A 27 2.00 -0.34 -3.22
N GLY A 28 2.57 0.85 -3.07
CA GLY A 28 3.64 1.36 -3.91
C GLY A 28 4.98 0.71 -3.56
N ASN A 29 5.79 0.45 -4.56
CA ASN A 29 7.13 -0.13 -4.38
C ASN A 29 8.14 0.96 -4.03
N VAL A 30 8.59 0.99 -2.78
CA VAL A 30 9.65 1.92 -2.31
C VAL A 30 11.02 1.25 -2.21
N GLY A 31 11.09 -0.06 -2.41
CA GLY A 31 12.34 -0.83 -2.31
C GLY A 31 13.19 -0.73 -3.57
N SER A 32 12.58 -0.88 -4.73
CA SER A 32 13.26 -0.87 -6.04
C SER A 32 12.60 0.07 -7.06
N GLY A 33 11.37 0.53 -6.81
CA GLY A 33 10.68 1.51 -7.64
C GLY A 33 11.12 2.94 -7.35
N SER A 34 10.83 3.83 -8.29
CA SER A 34 11.05 5.26 -8.13
C SER A 34 9.78 5.99 -7.68
N VAL A 35 9.94 7.20 -7.15
CA VAL A 35 8.82 8.10 -6.84
C VAL A 35 7.98 8.37 -8.09
N ALA A 36 8.61 8.53 -9.26
CA ALA A 36 7.91 8.79 -10.51
C ALA A 36 7.03 7.60 -10.93
N GLU A 37 7.55 6.37 -10.88
CA GLU A 37 6.77 5.17 -11.21
C GLU A 37 5.56 5.01 -10.29
N MET A 38 5.71 5.24 -8.99
CA MET A 38 4.61 5.18 -8.04
C MET A 38 3.56 6.26 -8.34
N HIS A 39 4.00 7.50 -8.59
CA HIS A 39 3.12 8.62 -8.93
C HIS A 39 2.37 8.36 -10.24
N ASP A 40 3.07 7.90 -11.28
CA ASP A 40 2.47 7.58 -12.58
C ASP A 40 1.41 6.47 -12.46
N TRP A 41 1.66 5.48 -11.61
CA TRP A 41 0.66 4.43 -11.36
C TRP A 41 -0.57 4.96 -10.63
N ILE A 42 -0.41 5.87 -9.67
CA ILE A 42 -1.54 6.56 -9.02
C ILE A 42 -2.33 7.37 -10.03
N GLU A 43 -1.68 8.14 -10.90
CA GLU A 43 -2.35 8.87 -11.97
C GLU A 43 -3.09 7.94 -12.91
N TYR A 44 -2.46 6.84 -13.32
CA TYR A 44 -3.08 5.82 -14.16
C TYR A 44 -4.39 5.30 -13.57
N MET A 45 -4.39 5.02 -12.27
CA MET A 45 -5.56 4.47 -11.59
C MET A 45 -6.65 5.51 -11.32
N THR A 46 -6.28 6.71 -10.88
CA THR A 46 -7.21 7.60 -10.18
C THR A 46 -7.47 8.94 -10.88
N LEU A 47 -6.65 9.31 -11.87
CA LEU A 47 -6.80 10.60 -12.55
C LEU A 47 -7.76 10.49 -13.74
N ASP A 48 -8.82 11.31 -13.74
CA ASP A 48 -9.75 11.43 -14.86
C ASP A 48 -9.49 12.75 -15.59
N SER A 49 -8.65 12.69 -16.62
CA SER A 49 -8.24 13.85 -17.40
C SER A 49 -7.68 13.44 -18.77
N THR A 50 -7.02 14.38 -19.47
CA THR A 50 -6.25 14.15 -20.68
C THR A 50 -4.74 14.01 -20.41
N ALA A 51 -4.35 13.80 -19.15
CA ALA A 51 -2.94 13.54 -18.80
C ALA A 51 -2.45 12.21 -19.38
N PRO A 52 -1.15 12.07 -19.65
CA PRO A 52 -0.61 10.88 -20.34
C PRO A 52 -0.98 9.55 -19.70
N MET A 53 -1.00 9.44 -18.37
CA MET A 53 -1.31 8.20 -17.68
C MET A 53 -2.80 7.89 -17.70
N ALA A 54 -3.67 8.89 -17.62
CA ALA A 54 -5.13 8.73 -17.81
C ALA A 54 -5.44 8.28 -19.25
N GLU A 55 -4.80 8.88 -20.26
CA GLU A 55 -4.95 8.46 -21.65
C GLU A 55 -4.38 7.05 -21.90
N LEU A 56 -3.33 6.64 -21.19
CA LEU A 56 -2.80 5.29 -21.25
C LEU A 56 -3.83 4.27 -20.70
N ARG A 57 -4.48 4.55 -19.55
CA ARG A 57 -5.56 3.72 -19.01
C ARG A 57 -6.70 3.55 -20.02
N LYS A 58 -7.12 4.65 -20.65
CA LYS A 58 -8.19 4.63 -21.65
C LYS A 58 -7.81 3.75 -22.86
N ARG A 59 -6.58 3.88 -23.38
CA ARG A 59 -6.07 3.00 -24.45
C ARG A 59 -6.04 1.52 -24.04
N HIS A 60 -5.86 1.24 -22.74
CA HIS A 60 -5.92 -0.11 -22.19
C HIS A 60 -7.36 -0.59 -21.94
N GLY A 61 -8.38 0.17 -22.37
CA GLY A 61 -9.78 -0.24 -22.38
C GLY A 61 -10.60 0.22 -21.17
N ARG A 62 -10.05 1.09 -20.31
CA ARG A 62 -10.77 1.63 -19.15
C ARG A 62 -10.91 3.14 -19.24
N GLU A 63 -12.11 3.61 -19.57
CA GLU A 63 -12.41 5.04 -19.72
C GLU A 63 -12.34 5.76 -18.35
N GLN A 64 -13.10 5.28 -17.37
CA GLN A 64 -13.25 5.90 -16.08
C GLN A 64 -12.12 5.50 -15.11
N ALA A 65 -11.67 6.43 -14.27
CA ALA A 65 -10.77 6.16 -13.16
C ALA A 65 -11.40 5.19 -12.14
N TRP A 66 -10.55 4.50 -11.39
CA TRP A 66 -10.96 3.75 -10.22
C TRP A 66 -10.89 4.61 -8.96
N LYS A 67 -11.65 4.23 -7.96
CA LYS A 67 -11.49 4.73 -6.59
C LYS A 67 -10.40 3.90 -5.90
N VAL A 68 -9.40 4.58 -5.36
CA VAL A 68 -8.40 4.00 -4.46
C VAL A 68 -8.56 4.68 -3.11
N GLU A 69 -8.98 3.94 -2.10
CA GLU A 69 -9.22 4.49 -0.77
C GLU A 69 -7.96 4.42 0.10
N TYR A 70 -7.23 3.31 0.04
CA TYR A 70 -6.03 3.08 0.83
C TYR A 70 -4.82 2.85 -0.07
N PHE A 71 -3.75 3.59 0.21
CA PHE A 71 -2.49 3.43 -0.51
C PHE A 71 -1.34 3.25 0.47
N GLY A 72 -0.77 2.05 0.48
CA GLY A 72 0.42 1.71 1.24
C GLY A 72 1.68 2.25 0.56
N VAL A 73 2.50 2.97 1.29
CA VAL A 73 3.80 3.45 0.83
C VAL A 73 4.87 2.47 1.29
N GLY A 74 5.08 1.45 0.48
CA GLY A 74 5.91 0.29 0.80
C GLY A 74 5.14 -0.85 1.48
N ASN A 75 5.72 -2.02 1.45
CA ASN A 75 5.26 -3.22 2.12
C ASN A 75 6.44 -4.04 2.60
N GLU A 76 6.42 -4.47 3.87
CA GLU A 76 7.50 -5.24 4.50
C GLU A 76 8.90 -4.66 4.24
N SER A 77 9.02 -3.34 4.33
CA SER A 77 10.24 -2.62 3.97
C SER A 77 11.43 -2.97 4.83
N TRP A 78 11.20 -3.50 6.02
CA TRP A 78 12.21 -4.10 6.90
C TRP A 78 12.75 -5.47 6.40
N GLY A 79 12.03 -6.13 5.49
CA GLY A 79 12.34 -7.45 4.94
C GLY A 79 12.39 -7.42 3.41
N CYS A 80 11.54 -8.24 2.77
CA CYS A 80 11.51 -8.40 1.31
C CYS A 80 11.21 -7.10 0.54
N GLY A 81 10.59 -6.11 1.17
CA GLY A 81 10.31 -4.79 0.58
C GLY A 81 11.49 -3.82 0.60
N GLY A 82 12.72 -4.27 0.89
CA GLY A 82 13.89 -3.40 0.78
C GLY A 82 14.97 -3.61 1.84
N ASN A 83 14.74 -4.46 2.84
CA ASN A 83 15.69 -4.75 3.95
C ASN A 83 16.23 -3.45 4.61
N MET A 84 15.32 -2.54 4.91
CA MET A 84 15.63 -1.19 5.39
C MET A 84 15.75 -1.14 6.90
N LEU A 85 16.57 -0.21 7.39
CA LEU A 85 16.52 0.23 8.78
C LEU A 85 15.32 1.19 8.99
N PRO A 86 14.76 1.27 10.21
CA PRO A 86 13.54 2.06 10.46
C PRO A 86 13.70 3.55 10.10
N LEU A 87 14.82 4.16 10.40
CA LEU A 87 15.08 5.56 10.06
C LEU A 87 15.17 5.78 8.54
N HIS A 88 15.77 4.82 7.82
CA HIS A 88 15.85 4.91 6.36
C HIS A 88 14.47 4.86 5.74
N TYR A 89 13.65 3.89 6.16
CA TYR A 89 12.26 3.81 5.71
C TYR A 89 11.45 5.05 6.06
N ALA A 90 11.55 5.57 7.28
CA ALA A 90 10.84 6.78 7.69
C ALA A 90 11.16 7.98 6.77
N ASN A 91 12.42 8.15 6.37
CA ASN A 91 12.83 9.19 5.45
C ASN A 91 12.29 8.96 4.02
N LEU A 92 12.35 7.72 3.52
CA LEU A 92 11.74 7.36 2.23
C LEU A 92 10.23 7.55 2.26
N TYR A 93 9.55 7.10 3.31
CA TYR A 93 8.11 7.30 3.47
C TYR A 93 7.74 8.78 3.34
N ARG A 94 8.44 9.69 4.06
CA ARG A 94 8.21 11.14 3.98
C ARG A 94 8.35 11.67 2.57
N GLN A 95 9.32 11.17 1.81
CA GLN A 95 9.51 11.56 0.41
C GLN A 95 8.39 11.03 -0.47
N TYR A 96 8.15 9.73 -0.46
CA TYR A 96 7.21 9.06 -1.37
C TYR A 96 5.75 9.48 -1.12
N GLN A 97 5.33 9.59 0.14
CA GLN A 97 3.97 9.99 0.49
C GLN A 97 3.59 11.39 -0.03
N THR A 98 4.57 12.27 -0.23
CA THR A 98 4.35 13.60 -0.81
C THR A 98 3.76 13.53 -2.22
N TYR A 99 4.04 12.47 -2.93
CA TYR A 99 3.60 12.23 -4.31
C TYR A 99 2.40 11.29 -4.40
N VAL A 100 1.88 10.80 -3.30
CA VAL A 100 0.57 10.16 -3.23
C VAL A 100 -0.49 11.26 -3.23
N ARG A 101 -0.99 11.59 -4.41
CA ARG A 101 -1.94 12.69 -4.60
C ARG A 101 -3.35 12.16 -4.81
N THR A 102 -4.31 12.85 -4.25
CA THR A 102 -5.73 12.61 -4.52
C THR A 102 -6.12 13.36 -5.79
N TYR A 103 -6.63 12.63 -6.77
CA TYR A 103 -7.16 13.19 -8.02
C TYR A 103 -8.70 13.09 -8.11
N GLY A 104 -9.31 12.19 -7.34
CA GLY A 104 -10.75 12.05 -7.24
C GLY A 104 -11.36 12.89 -6.10
N GLU A 105 -12.66 12.71 -5.86
CA GLU A 105 -13.37 13.43 -4.78
C GLU A 105 -13.02 12.92 -3.38
N ALA A 106 -12.74 11.62 -3.23
CA ALA A 106 -12.37 11.01 -1.96
C ALA A 106 -10.84 11.06 -1.76
N PRO A 107 -10.35 11.48 -0.58
CA PRO A 107 -8.93 11.49 -0.29
C PRO A 107 -8.37 10.07 -0.22
N ILE A 108 -7.17 9.88 -0.77
CA ILE A 108 -6.42 8.63 -0.61
C ILE A 108 -5.80 8.62 0.79
N GLN A 109 -6.13 7.59 1.58
CA GLN A 109 -5.53 7.38 2.89
C GLN A 109 -4.14 6.79 2.73
N LYS A 110 -3.12 7.46 3.25
CA LYS A 110 -1.71 7.08 3.15
C LYS A 110 -1.32 6.17 4.30
N ILE A 111 -1.01 4.94 3.99
CA ILE A 111 -0.68 3.92 4.97
C ILE A 111 0.83 3.67 4.96
N ALA A 112 1.48 3.86 6.10
CA ALA A 112 2.89 3.50 6.25
C ALA A 112 3.05 2.01 6.54
N CYS A 113 4.15 1.43 6.07
CA CYS A 113 4.54 0.06 6.40
C CYS A 113 4.96 -0.01 7.88
N GLY A 114 4.17 -0.67 8.69
CA GLY A 114 4.43 -0.88 10.10
C GLY A 114 5.36 -2.05 10.40
N ALA A 115 5.47 -2.35 11.67
CA ALA A 115 6.43 -3.30 12.21
C ALA A 115 6.14 -4.76 11.82
N ASN A 116 7.19 -5.59 11.87
CA ASN A 116 7.07 -7.03 11.90
C ASN A 116 6.84 -7.49 13.35
N ALA A 117 5.63 -7.97 13.64
CA ALA A 117 5.24 -8.48 14.95
C ALA A 117 5.54 -7.48 16.09
N ASP A 118 6.51 -7.76 16.94
CA ASP A 118 6.89 -7.01 18.12
C ASP A 118 8.14 -6.12 17.93
N ASP A 119 8.46 -5.73 16.70
CA ASP A 119 9.52 -4.75 16.43
C ASP A 119 9.04 -3.33 16.83
N TYR A 120 9.10 -3.05 18.11
CA TYR A 120 8.69 -1.76 18.68
C TYR A 120 9.60 -0.62 18.25
N GLU A 121 10.90 -0.87 17.99
CA GLU A 121 11.84 0.15 17.50
C GLU A 121 11.39 0.69 16.14
N TRP A 122 10.96 -0.18 15.24
CA TRP A 122 10.42 0.23 13.94
C TRP A 122 9.26 1.20 14.11
N THR A 123 8.31 0.83 14.95
CA THR A 123 7.12 1.65 15.20
C THR A 123 7.48 2.98 15.86
N GLU A 124 8.34 2.96 16.89
CA GLU A 124 8.76 4.16 17.62
C GLU A 124 9.45 5.18 16.69
N VAL A 125 10.43 4.72 15.91
CA VAL A 125 11.16 5.59 14.97
C VAL A 125 10.23 6.15 13.90
N LEU A 126 9.36 5.32 13.35
CA LEU A 126 8.42 5.74 12.31
C LEU A 126 7.43 6.78 12.84
N MET A 127 6.85 6.55 14.00
CA MET A 127 5.92 7.48 14.66
C MET A 127 6.61 8.79 15.03
N ALA A 128 7.83 8.75 15.54
CA ALA A 128 8.60 9.95 15.89
C ALA A 128 8.98 10.81 14.67
N ARG A 129 9.10 10.20 13.47
CA ARG A 129 9.64 10.88 12.29
C ARG A 129 8.62 11.19 11.20
N ALA A 130 7.54 10.45 11.15
CA ALA A 130 6.63 10.50 10.00
C ALA A 130 5.13 10.45 10.35
N ALA A 131 4.74 10.37 11.63
CA ALA A 131 3.33 10.24 12.02
C ALA A 131 2.42 11.33 11.44
N GLU A 132 2.88 12.57 11.37
CA GLU A 132 2.12 13.71 10.83
C GLU A 132 1.83 13.60 9.32
N HIS A 133 2.49 12.68 8.61
CA HIS A 133 2.39 12.50 7.18
C HIS A 133 1.63 11.23 6.78
N MET A 134 1.07 10.48 7.74
CA MET A 134 0.34 9.25 7.47
C MET A 134 -1.07 9.29 8.07
N ASP A 135 -1.99 8.59 7.41
CA ASP A 135 -3.35 8.40 7.89
C ASP A 135 -3.51 7.08 8.64
N GLY A 136 -2.61 6.13 8.38
CA GLY A 136 -2.62 4.82 9.03
C GLY A 136 -1.26 4.14 9.02
N LEU A 137 -1.17 3.07 9.80
CA LEU A 137 -0.01 2.22 9.92
C LEU A 137 -0.44 0.76 9.76
N SER A 138 0.16 0.03 8.81
CA SER A 138 -0.07 -1.41 8.70
C SER A 138 0.69 -2.16 9.80
N LEU A 139 0.12 -3.25 10.27
CA LEU A 139 0.78 -4.14 11.22
C LEU A 139 0.90 -5.53 10.59
N HIS A 140 2.09 -6.11 10.64
CA HIS A 140 2.39 -7.41 10.08
C HIS A 140 2.59 -8.43 11.18
N TYR A 141 1.68 -9.38 11.26
CA TYR A 141 1.73 -10.43 12.26
C TYR A 141 1.33 -11.77 11.67
N TYR A 142 2.13 -12.81 11.90
CA TYR A 142 1.87 -14.16 11.46
C TYR A 142 1.60 -15.07 12.63
N THR A 143 0.52 -15.84 12.56
CA THR A 143 0.29 -16.97 13.44
C THR A 143 0.55 -18.25 12.66
N LEU A 144 1.55 -19.01 13.09
CA LEU A 144 1.88 -20.29 12.44
C LEU A 144 1.00 -21.40 13.02
N PRO A 145 0.49 -22.32 12.18
CA PRO A 145 -0.29 -23.44 12.67
C PRO A 145 0.60 -24.41 13.45
N THR A 146 0.13 -24.87 14.59
CA THR A 146 0.82 -25.84 15.47
C THR A 146 0.90 -27.26 14.90
N GLY A 147 0.32 -27.50 13.72
CA GLY A 147 0.23 -28.82 13.09
C GLY A 147 -1.10 -29.53 13.36
N GLU A 148 -1.91 -29.06 14.29
CA GLU A 148 -3.26 -29.57 14.54
C GLU A 148 -4.31 -28.89 13.66
N TRP A 149 -5.31 -29.68 13.19
CA TRP A 149 -6.36 -29.16 12.29
C TRP A 149 -7.20 -28.03 12.91
N SER A 150 -7.37 -28.03 14.22
CA SER A 150 -8.10 -26.99 14.97
C SER A 150 -7.36 -25.64 15.03
N ALA A 151 -6.07 -25.59 14.70
CA ALA A 151 -5.22 -24.40 14.75
C ALA A 151 -4.86 -23.85 13.35
N ARG A 152 -5.52 -24.31 12.29
CA ARG A 152 -5.20 -23.94 10.89
C ARG A 152 -5.85 -22.65 10.42
N PHE A 153 -6.04 -21.68 11.27
CA PHE A 153 -6.35 -20.33 10.84
C PHE A 153 -5.05 -19.52 10.72
N ILE A 154 -4.52 -19.39 9.50
CA ILE A 154 -3.53 -18.36 9.21
C ILE A 154 -4.32 -17.06 9.18
N ILE A 155 -4.28 -16.31 10.26
CA ILE A 155 -4.81 -14.96 10.28
C ILE A 155 -3.67 -14.06 9.82
N LEU A 156 -3.65 -13.72 8.53
CA LEU A 156 -2.94 -12.54 8.07
C LEU A 156 -3.79 -11.34 8.49
N ALA A 157 -3.59 -10.87 9.71
CA ALA A 157 -4.24 -9.66 10.17
C ALA A 157 -3.45 -8.46 9.65
N LEU A 158 -3.81 -7.95 8.47
CA LEU A 158 -3.45 -6.60 8.08
C LEU A 158 -4.36 -5.67 8.89
N MET A 159 -3.93 -5.28 10.09
CA MET A 159 -4.68 -4.31 10.88
C MET A 159 -4.24 -2.90 10.46
N VAL A 160 -5.02 -2.24 9.62
CA VAL A 160 -4.91 -0.80 9.40
C VAL A 160 -5.67 -0.11 10.54
N THR A 161 -4.94 0.47 11.46
CA THR A 161 -5.57 1.27 12.53
C THR A 161 -5.46 2.75 12.15
N PRO A 162 -6.59 3.46 11.96
CA PRO A 162 -6.56 4.91 11.75
C PRO A 162 -5.94 5.60 12.96
N LEU A 163 -4.85 6.35 12.74
CA LEU A 163 -4.10 7.02 13.82
C LEU A 163 -4.94 8.03 14.60
N ARG A 164 -6.01 8.58 14.00
CA ARG A 164 -6.94 9.52 14.66
C ARG A 164 -7.70 8.90 15.84
N GLN A 165 -7.71 7.58 15.98
CA GLN A 165 -8.38 6.87 17.07
C GLN A 165 -7.44 6.47 18.20
N LEU A 166 -6.13 6.60 18.01
CA LEU A 166 -5.12 6.13 18.98
C LEU A 166 -4.48 7.24 19.82
N TRP A 167 -4.75 8.52 19.49
CA TRP A 167 -4.19 9.64 20.24
C TRP A 167 -5.25 10.68 20.54
N PRO A 168 -5.50 11.02 21.83
CA PRO A 168 -6.39 12.10 22.21
C PRO A 168 -5.86 13.49 21.82
#